data_951b585bf3810b898d6f5f1f8436a89c
#
_entry.id   951b585bf3810b898d6f5f1f8436a89c
#
_cell.length_a   1.000
_cell.length_b   1.000
_cell.length_c   1.000
_cell.angle_alpha   90.00
_cell.angle_beta   90.00
_cell.angle_gamma   90.00
#
_symmetry.space_group_name_H-M   'P 1'
#
loop_
_entity.id
_entity.type
_entity.pdbx_description
1 polymer ?
#
loop_
_entity_poly.entity_id
_entity_poly.type
_entity_poly.pdbx_seq_one_letter_code
_entity_poly.pdbx_strand_id
1 'polypeptide(L)'
;MFKSYNPFKNTPRSLLVFYVLVSYVVLQFCWWFYLLFDLNNQIYDLRISLSDFINYGVESELLLRKKLSQKHWMIFGEGLVFILLLLLGIIQTRKSFRRETRVIRQQKNFLLSVTHELKSPIASIKLYLQTLEKRDLERSKQIELIQKAIAETNRLDQLVENILVAAQIDNHALLIQKENRNLSDFLSEVLLEFNEKYSITIQSEIGNDIFLAFDSIAFRSILVNLLENALKYSNSAPEIFVKLWSSSSSICVSVADKGIGIEDDEKIRVFEKFFRSGNEETRQSKGTGLGLYIVKYLVEHHQGNISIRSNTPKGSIFELQFITNTL
;
A
#
# COMPACT_ATOMS: atom_id res chain seq x y z
N MET A 1 6.97 -9.58 -37.73
CA MET A 1 8.15 -8.84 -37.22
C MET A 1 8.19 -9.02 -35.72
N PHE A 2 8.87 -10.06 -35.21
CA PHE A 2 8.94 -10.39 -33.79
C PHE A 2 9.85 -9.36 -33.10
N LYS A 3 9.28 -8.47 -32.25
CA LYS A 3 10.07 -7.67 -31.31
C LYS A 3 10.74 -8.61 -30.31
N SER A 4 12.05 -8.77 -30.39
CA SER A 4 12.84 -9.55 -29.44
C SER A 4 12.58 -9.01 -28.02
N TYR A 5 11.99 -9.85 -27.20
CA TYR A 5 11.79 -9.59 -25.78
C TYR A 5 13.16 -9.57 -25.11
N ASN A 6 13.68 -8.38 -24.83
CA ASN A 6 14.92 -8.23 -24.09
C ASN A 6 14.58 -8.05 -22.59
N PRO A 7 14.71 -9.10 -21.77
CA PRO A 7 14.28 -9.07 -20.36
C PRO A 7 15.13 -8.12 -19.49
N PHE A 8 16.25 -7.63 -20.02
CA PHE A 8 17.21 -6.79 -19.27
C PHE A 8 17.06 -5.29 -19.52
N LYS A 9 16.17 -4.86 -20.41
CA LYS A 9 16.05 -3.45 -20.81
C LYS A 9 15.56 -2.51 -19.69
N ASN A 10 14.95 -3.06 -18.62
CA ASN A 10 14.39 -2.31 -17.50
C ASN A 10 14.93 -2.75 -16.12
N THR A 11 16.03 -3.52 -16.06
CA THR A 11 16.61 -3.89 -14.77
C THR A 11 17.52 -2.76 -14.27
N PRO A 12 17.33 -2.28 -13.02
CA PRO A 12 18.23 -1.30 -12.45
C PRO A 12 19.67 -1.85 -12.43
N ARG A 13 20.64 -0.99 -12.73
CA ARG A 13 22.07 -1.37 -12.81
C ARG A 13 22.56 -2.15 -11.58
N SER A 14 22.04 -1.81 -10.39
CA SER A 14 22.32 -2.50 -9.14
C SER A 14 21.88 -3.98 -9.16
N LEU A 15 20.76 -4.29 -9.80
CA LEU A 15 20.26 -5.67 -9.91
C LEU A 15 21.11 -6.48 -10.90
N LEU A 16 21.61 -5.86 -11.96
CA LEU A 16 22.52 -6.48 -12.91
C LEU A 16 23.87 -6.82 -12.25
N VAL A 17 24.45 -5.89 -11.49
CA VAL A 17 25.66 -6.11 -10.69
C VAL A 17 25.47 -7.25 -9.70
N PHE A 18 24.30 -7.30 -9.01
CA PHE A 18 23.97 -8.39 -8.10
C PHE A 18 23.95 -9.75 -8.81
N TYR A 19 23.32 -9.87 -9.99
CA TYR A 19 23.32 -11.15 -10.72
C TYR A 19 24.70 -11.56 -11.23
N VAL A 20 25.52 -10.60 -11.63
CA VAL A 20 26.92 -10.87 -12.03
C VAL A 20 27.70 -11.41 -10.84
N LEU A 21 27.57 -10.79 -9.66
CA LEU A 21 28.20 -11.27 -8.43
C LEU A 21 27.74 -12.68 -8.04
N VAL A 22 26.42 -12.93 -8.09
CA VAL A 22 25.85 -14.25 -7.81
C VAL A 22 26.39 -15.29 -8.79
N SER A 23 26.45 -14.97 -10.09
CA SER A 23 27.00 -15.88 -11.11
C SER A 23 28.47 -16.19 -10.85
N TYR A 24 29.25 -15.18 -10.45
CA TYR A 24 30.66 -15.38 -10.07
C TYR A 24 30.80 -16.33 -8.85
N VAL A 25 29.99 -16.12 -7.81
CA VAL A 25 29.99 -16.97 -6.61
C VAL A 25 29.61 -18.41 -6.96
N VAL A 26 28.63 -18.62 -7.84
CA VAL A 26 28.24 -19.99 -8.29
C VAL A 26 29.39 -20.65 -9.07
N LEU A 27 30.02 -19.93 -9.99
CA LEU A 27 31.15 -20.46 -10.74
C LEU A 27 32.34 -20.83 -9.83
N GLN A 28 32.66 -19.95 -8.88
CA GLN A 28 33.68 -20.18 -7.87
C GLN A 28 33.39 -21.42 -7.03
N PHE A 29 32.10 -21.58 -6.62
CA PHE A 29 31.68 -22.75 -5.86
C PHE A 29 31.78 -24.04 -6.69
N CYS A 30 31.33 -24.05 -7.95
CA CYS A 30 31.48 -25.20 -8.84
C CYS A 30 32.95 -25.59 -9.05
N TRP A 31 33.83 -24.60 -9.17
CA TRP A 31 35.27 -24.83 -9.27
C TRP A 31 35.86 -25.50 -8.02
N TRP A 32 35.53 -24.98 -6.82
CA TRP A 32 35.98 -25.56 -5.55
C TRP A 32 35.41 -26.95 -5.34
N PHE A 33 34.14 -27.18 -5.69
CA PHE A 33 33.50 -28.48 -5.61
C PHE A 33 34.24 -29.51 -6.46
N TYR A 34 34.56 -29.18 -7.71
CA TYR A 34 35.32 -30.02 -8.61
C TYR A 34 36.71 -30.33 -8.03
N LEU A 35 37.43 -29.32 -7.58
CA LEU A 35 38.81 -29.44 -7.08
C LEU A 35 38.85 -30.31 -5.80
N LEU A 36 37.91 -30.15 -4.88
CA LEU A 36 37.80 -30.98 -3.68
C LEU A 36 37.42 -32.43 -4.01
N PHE A 37 36.55 -32.66 -4.98
CA PHE A 37 36.17 -33.98 -5.43
C PHE A 37 37.37 -34.69 -6.06
N ASP A 38 38.09 -34.06 -6.96
CA ASP A 38 39.29 -34.60 -7.64
C ASP A 38 40.42 -34.88 -6.64
N LEU A 39 40.70 -33.95 -5.74
CA LEU A 39 41.70 -34.12 -4.69
C LEU A 39 41.39 -35.32 -3.78
N ASN A 40 40.15 -35.54 -3.40
CA ASN A 40 39.78 -36.70 -2.60
C ASN A 40 39.94 -38.03 -3.35
N ASN A 41 39.67 -38.03 -4.65
CA ASN A 41 39.93 -39.21 -5.49
C ASN A 41 41.45 -39.50 -5.61
N GLN A 42 42.29 -38.48 -5.88
CA GLN A 42 43.73 -38.62 -5.92
C GLN A 42 44.32 -39.14 -4.61
N ILE A 43 43.87 -38.63 -3.47
CA ILE A 43 44.28 -39.13 -2.15
C ILE A 43 43.87 -40.60 -1.94
N TYR A 44 42.70 -40.99 -2.44
CA TYR A 44 42.22 -42.36 -2.37
C TYR A 44 43.13 -43.31 -3.19
N ASP A 45 43.41 -42.93 -4.46
CA ASP A 45 44.25 -43.74 -5.35
C ASP A 45 45.68 -43.86 -4.82
N LEU A 46 46.24 -42.78 -4.26
CA LEU A 46 47.56 -42.78 -3.62
C LEU A 46 47.60 -43.73 -2.40
N ARG A 47 46.52 -43.75 -1.59
CA ARG A 47 46.44 -44.64 -0.43
C ARG A 47 46.28 -46.11 -0.81
N ILE A 48 45.58 -46.41 -1.90
CA ILE A 48 45.47 -47.77 -2.42
C ILE A 48 46.86 -48.24 -2.90
N SER A 49 47.58 -47.44 -3.71
CA SER A 49 48.91 -47.82 -4.20
C SER A 49 49.91 -48.00 -3.08
N LEU A 50 49.85 -47.22 -1.99
CA LEU A 50 50.64 -47.42 -0.78
C LEU A 50 50.23 -48.69 0.01
N SER A 51 48.95 -49.03 0.07
CA SER A 51 48.46 -50.26 0.78
C SER A 51 48.91 -51.51 0.05
N ASP A 52 48.91 -51.51 -1.27
CA ASP A 52 49.40 -52.64 -2.09
C ASP A 52 50.92 -52.87 -1.87
N PHE A 53 51.70 -51.78 -1.68
CA PHE A 53 53.10 -51.84 -1.42
C PHE A 53 53.45 -52.43 -0.04
N ILE A 54 52.58 -52.29 0.96
CA ILE A 54 52.79 -52.69 2.36
C ILE A 54 52.07 -54.00 2.70
N ASN A 55 51.45 -54.70 1.74
CA ASN A 55 50.77 -55.99 1.93
C ASN A 55 49.61 -55.94 2.96
N TYR A 56 48.91 -54.78 3.07
CA TYR A 56 47.70 -54.67 3.89
C TYR A 56 46.51 -55.29 3.17
N GLY A 57 45.84 -56.25 3.78
CA GLY A 57 44.77 -57.07 3.16
C GLY A 57 43.50 -56.33 2.80
N VAL A 58 42.57 -57.02 2.11
CA VAL A 58 41.29 -56.59 1.54
C VAL A 58 40.41 -55.76 2.52
N GLU A 59 40.56 -55.93 3.81
CA GLU A 59 39.81 -55.24 4.88
C GLU A 59 40.17 -53.71 4.94
N SER A 60 41.38 -53.35 4.58
CA SER A 60 41.86 -51.96 4.47
C SER A 60 41.26 -51.20 3.29
N GLU A 61 41.06 -51.87 2.15
CA GLU A 61 40.44 -51.28 0.95
C GLU A 61 38.97 -50.90 1.17
N LEU A 62 38.20 -51.78 1.82
CA LEU A 62 36.81 -51.56 2.16
C LEU A 62 36.65 -50.36 3.09
N LEU A 63 37.52 -50.19 4.08
CA LEU A 63 37.55 -49.02 4.97
C LEU A 63 37.88 -47.72 4.24
N LEU A 64 38.83 -47.74 3.27
CA LEU A 64 39.20 -46.58 2.46
C LEU A 64 38.06 -46.13 1.53
N ARG A 65 37.36 -47.07 0.88
CA ARG A 65 36.17 -46.81 0.07
C ARG A 65 35.02 -46.20 0.92
N LYS A 66 34.78 -46.69 2.11
CA LYS A 66 33.78 -46.14 3.03
C LYS A 66 34.14 -44.72 3.43
N LYS A 67 35.40 -44.41 3.72
CA LYS A 67 35.86 -43.06 4.06
C LYS A 67 35.75 -42.09 2.87
N LEU A 68 36.05 -42.54 1.65
CA LEU A 68 35.85 -41.73 0.45
C LEU A 68 34.39 -41.39 0.21
N SER A 69 33.50 -42.39 0.32
CA SER A 69 32.04 -42.18 0.19
C SER A 69 31.53 -41.22 1.24
N GLN A 70 31.95 -41.33 2.50
CA GLN A 70 31.57 -40.39 3.56
C GLN A 70 31.99 -38.92 3.22
N LYS A 71 33.20 -38.72 2.68
CA LYS A 71 33.68 -37.41 2.27
C LYS A 71 32.86 -36.86 1.11
N HIS A 72 32.54 -37.67 0.11
CA HIS A 72 31.67 -37.24 -0.99
C HIS A 72 30.28 -36.82 -0.49
N TRP A 73 29.67 -37.61 0.40
CA TRP A 73 28.40 -37.24 0.99
C TRP A 73 28.46 -35.94 1.79
N MET A 74 29.56 -35.67 2.50
CA MET A 74 29.78 -34.41 3.21
C MET A 74 29.86 -33.23 2.24
N ILE A 75 30.66 -33.34 1.15
CA ILE A 75 30.80 -32.31 0.14
C ILE A 75 29.43 -32.03 -0.54
N PHE A 76 28.68 -33.08 -0.88
CA PHE A 76 27.32 -32.91 -1.44
C PHE A 76 26.36 -32.24 -0.45
N GLY A 77 26.39 -32.60 0.82
CA GLY A 77 25.57 -32.00 1.86
C GLY A 77 25.86 -30.51 2.04
N GLU A 78 27.13 -30.13 2.14
CA GLU A 78 27.56 -28.74 2.23
C GLU A 78 27.16 -27.95 0.97
N GLY A 79 27.32 -28.56 -0.21
CA GLY A 79 26.91 -27.98 -1.48
C GLY A 79 25.43 -27.70 -1.57
N LEU A 80 24.59 -28.65 -1.10
CA LEU A 80 23.13 -28.48 -1.06
C LEU A 80 22.73 -27.32 -0.15
N VAL A 81 23.30 -27.26 1.05
CA VAL A 81 23.03 -26.18 2.01
C VAL A 81 23.42 -24.81 1.41
N PHE A 82 24.59 -24.73 0.77
CA PHE A 82 25.03 -23.51 0.10
C PHE A 82 24.05 -23.06 -0.99
N ILE A 83 23.62 -23.97 -1.86
CA ILE A 83 22.65 -23.67 -2.92
C ILE A 83 21.33 -23.18 -2.34
N LEU A 84 20.82 -23.80 -1.27
CA LEU A 84 19.59 -23.41 -0.61
C LEU A 84 19.70 -21.99 -0.03
N LEU A 85 20.78 -21.68 0.67
CA LEU A 85 21.03 -20.36 1.23
C LEU A 85 21.14 -19.29 0.13
N LEU A 86 21.79 -19.62 -0.97
CA LEU A 86 21.94 -18.71 -2.11
C LEU A 86 20.59 -18.44 -2.78
N LEU A 87 19.76 -19.46 -2.98
CA LEU A 87 18.39 -19.31 -3.51
C LEU A 87 17.53 -18.44 -2.60
N LEU A 88 17.56 -18.68 -1.28
CA LEU A 88 16.86 -17.85 -0.29
C LEU A 88 17.32 -16.39 -0.36
N GLY A 89 18.63 -16.14 -0.45
CA GLY A 89 19.21 -14.81 -0.62
C GLY A 89 18.70 -14.10 -1.89
N ILE A 90 18.67 -14.81 -3.01
CA ILE A 90 18.17 -14.28 -4.29
C ILE A 90 16.68 -13.92 -4.18
N ILE A 91 15.86 -14.81 -3.61
CA ILE A 91 14.41 -14.60 -3.44
C ILE A 91 14.17 -13.36 -2.55
N GLN A 92 14.86 -13.29 -1.42
CA GLN A 92 14.73 -12.17 -0.48
C GLN A 92 15.14 -10.84 -1.10
N THR A 93 16.28 -10.81 -1.79
CA THR A 93 16.77 -9.61 -2.48
C THR A 93 15.78 -9.14 -3.56
N ARG A 94 15.28 -10.08 -4.40
CA ARG A 94 14.26 -9.76 -5.41
C ARG A 94 12.99 -9.18 -4.80
N LYS A 95 12.53 -9.74 -3.68
CA LYS A 95 11.35 -9.25 -2.97
C LYS A 95 11.56 -7.84 -2.42
N SER A 96 12.74 -7.58 -1.83
CA SER A 96 13.11 -6.25 -1.32
C SER A 96 13.17 -5.21 -2.44
N PHE A 97 13.85 -5.50 -3.55
CA PHE A 97 13.94 -4.60 -4.71
C PHE A 97 12.57 -4.27 -5.32
N ARG A 98 11.70 -5.28 -5.44
CA ARG A 98 10.34 -5.05 -5.96
C ARG A 98 9.53 -4.13 -5.06
N ARG A 99 9.68 -4.27 -3.75
CA ARG A 99 9.02 -3.42 -2.76
C ARG A 99 9.52 -1.97 -2.86
N GLU A 100 10.83 -1.78 -2.90
CA GLU A 100 11.46 -0.46 -3.00
C GLU A 100 11.05 0.26 -4.30
N THR A 101 11.13 -0.43 -5.44
CA THR A 101 10.73 0.13 -6.74
C THR A 101 9.24 0.51 -6.76
N ARG A 102 8.37 -0.27 -6.08
CA ARG A 102 6.95 0.06 -5.94
C ARG A 102 6.77 1.35 -5.16
N VAL A 103 7.44 1.50 -4.01
CA VAL A 103 7.35 2.70 -3.17
C VAL A 103 7.83 3.94 -3.94
N ILE A 104 8.97 3.87 -4.61
CA ILE A 104 9.50 4.98 -5.43
C ILE A 104 8.51 5.36 -6.54
N ARG A 105 7.91 4.37 -7.22
CA ARG A 105 6.90 4.63 -8.25
C ARG A 105 5.65 5.28 -7.67
N GLN A 106 5.15 4.80 -6.54
CA GLN A 106 4.00 5.38 -5.85
C GLN A 106 4.28 6.84 -5.45
N GLN A 107 5.47 7.12 -4.90
CA GLN A 107 5.89 8.46 -4.53
C GLN A 107 5.99 9.40 -5.75
N LYS A 108 6.56 8.92 -6.87
CA LYS A 108 6.61 9.69 -8.12
C LYS A 108 5.21 10.01 -8.65
N ASN A 109 4.34 9.01 -8.66
CA ASN A 109 2.96 9.18 -9.12
C ASN A 109 2.17 10.13 -8.22
N PHE A 110 2.40 10.08 -6.90
CA PHE A 110 1.84 11.03 -5.95
C PHE A 110 2.27 12.47 -6.28
N LEU A 111 3.58 12.73 -6.47
CA LEU A 111 4.06 14.06 -6.81
C LEU A 111 3.43 14.59 -8.11
N LEU A 112 3.30 13.75 -9.12
CA LEU A 112 2.62 14.10 -10.36
C LEU A 112 1.13 14.41 -10.13
N SER A 113 0.43 13.54 -9.37
CA SER A 113 -0.98 13.73 -9.03
C SER A 113 -1.21 15.01 -8.22
N VAL A 114 -0.41 15.25 -7.18
CA VAL A 114 -0.49 16.48 -6.38
C VAL A 114 -0.29 17.71 -7.25
N THR A 115 0.74 17.70 -8.10
CA THR A 115 0.99 18.82 -9.01
C THR A 115 -0.20 19.11 -9.93
N HIS A 116 -0.82 18.05 -10.46
CA HIS A 116 -2.03 18.18 -11.29
C HIS A 116 -3.24 18.68 -10.49
N GLU A 117 -3.48 18.13 -9.30
CA GLU A 117 -4.59 18.49 -8.44
C GLU A 117 -4.46 19.92 -7.87
N LEU A 118 -3.23 20.44 -7.69
CA LEU A 118 -2.97 21.83 -7.33
C LEU A 118 -3.12 22.78 -8.52
N LYS A 119 -2.63 22.39 -9.70
CA LYS A 119 -2.64 23.25 -10.89
C LYS A 119 -4.07 23.51 -11.41
N SER A 120 -4.96 22.54 -11.31
CA SER A 120 -6.34 22.66 -11.81
C SER A 120 -7.14 23.78 -11.11
N PRO A 121 -7.29 23.79 -9.75
CA PRO A 121 -8.02 24.85 -9.06
C PRO A 121 -7.35 26.22 -9.24
N ILE A 122 -6.01 26.29 -9.22
CA ILE A 122 -5.29 27.57 -9.47
C ILE A 122 -5.63 28.12 -10.84
N ALA A 123 -5.66 27.28 -11.88
CA ALA A 123 -6.04 27.71 -13.23
C ALA A 123 -7.50 28.17 -13.31
N SER A 124 -8.41 27.48 -12.62
CA SER A 124 -9.83 27.87 -12.55
C SER A 124 -10.02 29.19 -11.83
N ILE A 125 -9.40 29.38 -10.66
CA ILE A 125 -9.42 30.65 -9.90
C ILE A 125 -8.91 31.79 -10.76
N LYS A 126 -7.74 31.59 -11.41
CA LYS A 126 -7.16 32.59 -12.31
C LYS A 126 -8.12 32.95 -13.44
N LEU A 127 -8.77 31.98 -14.06
CA LEU A 127 -9.74 32.19 -15.12
C LEU A 127 -10.95 33.02 -14.62
N TYR A 128 -11.51 32.71 -13.46
CA TYR A 128 -12.63 33.43 -12.87
C TYR A 128 -12.24 34.90 -12.59
N LEU A 129 -11.08 35.11 -11.96
CA LEU A 129 -10.58 36.46 -11.69
C LEU A 129 -10.29 37.26 -12.97
N GLN A 130 -9.68 36.64 -13.97
CA GLN A 130 -9.44 37.30 -15.28
C GLN A 130 -10.75 37.61 -16.01
N THR A 131 -11.78 36.82 -15.84
CA THR A 131 -13.11 37.05 -16.42
C THR A 131 -13.79 38.22 -15.74
N LEU A 132 -13.68 38.34 -14.42
CA LEU A 132 -14.19 39.46 -13.64
C LEU A 132 -13.45 40.78 -13.99
N GLU A 133 -12.15 40.72 -14.23
CA GLU A 133 -11.33 41.87 -14.58
C GLU A 133 -11.62 42.42 -15.99
N LYS A 134 -11.81 41.50 -16.97
CA LYS A 134 -11.88 41.88 -18.38
C LYS A 134 -13.28 42.09 -18.94
N ARG A 135 -14.33 41.68 -18.20
CA ARG A 135 -15.71 41.72 -18.67
C ARG A 135 -16.57 42.52 -17.71
N ASP A 136 -17.36 43.45 -18.25
CA ASP A 136 -18.46 44.04 -17.51
C ASP A 136 -19.61 43.03 -17.43
N LEU A 137 -19.81 42.42 -16.26
CA LEU A 137 -20.78 41.37 -16.02
C LEU A 137 -21.88 41.87 -15.10
N GLU A 138 -23.09 41.37 -15.28
CA GLU A 138 -24.18 41.58 -14.33
C GLU A 138 -23.77 41.09 -12.92
N ARG A 139 -24.28 41.80 -11.90
CA ARG A 139 -23.96 41.53 -10.48
C ARG A 139 -24.18 40.06 -10.09
N SER A 140 -25.23 39.41 -10.58
CA SER A 140 -25.53 38.01 -10.39
C SER A 140 -24.41 37.11 -10.86
N LYS A 141 -23.86 37.37 -12.06
CA LYS A 141 -22.73 36.59 -12.61
C LYS A 141 -21.40 36.86 -11.93
N GLN A 142 -21.19 38.09 -11.46
CA GLN A 142 -20.02 38.40 -10.65
C GLN A 142 -20.02 37.58 -9.36
N ILE A 143 -21.15 37.53 -8.65
CA ILE A 143 -21.32 36.75 -7.42
C ILE A 143 -21.10 35.27 -7.71
N GLU A 144 -21.67 34.73 -8.78
CA GLU A 144 -21.49 33.31 -9.17
C GLU A 144 -19.99 32.97 -9.38
N LEU A 145 -19.25 33.79 -10.09
CA LEU A 145 -17.81 33.58 -10.35
C LEU A 145 -16.98 33.69 -9.07
N ILE A 146 -17.31 34.60 -8.17
CA ILE A 146 -16.68 34.73 -6.85
C ILE A 146 -16.91 33.50 -6.02
N GLN A 147 -18.16 33.00 -5.98
CA GLN A 147 -18.50 31.76 -5.24
C GLN A 147 -17.75 30.55 -5.80
N LYS A 148 -17.62 30.42 -7.13
CA LYS A 148 -16.83 29.37 -7.76
C LYS A 148 -15.34 29.49 -7.40
N ALA A 149 -14.78 30.70 -7.37
CA ALA A 149 -13.39 30.93 -6.97
C ALA A 149 -13.17 30.54 -5.50
N ILE A 150 -14.09 30.90 -4.59
CA ILE A 150 -14.04 30.52 -3.18
C ILE A 150 -14.11 28.98 -3.03
N ALA A 151 -15.00 28.30 -3.76
CA ALA A 151 -15.13 26.86 -3.72
C ALA A 151 -13.83 26.15 -4.14
N GLU A 152 -13.17 26.64 -5.19
CA GLU A 152 -11.86 26.08 -5.63
C GLU A 152 -10.74 26.39 -4.62
N THR A 153 -10.78 27.53 -3.93
CA THR A 153 -9.82 27.85 -2.86
C THR A 153 -9.98 26.91 -1.68
N ASN A 154 -11.23 26.68 -1.22
CA ASN A 154 -11.51 25.72 -0.14
C ASN A 154 -11.07 24.30 -0.49
N ARG A 155 -11.22 23.91 -1.75
CA ARG A 155 -10.72 22.63 -2.25
C ARG A 155 -9.20 22.53 -2.18
N LEU A 156 -8.51 23.63 -2.51
CA LEU A 156 -7.05 23.71 -2.43
C LEU A 156 -6.57 23.58 -0.98
N ASP A 157 -7.20 24.29 -0.05
CA ASP A 157 -6.89 24.23 1.38
C ASP A 157 -7.06 22.80 1.92
N GLN A 158 -8.13 22.11 1.55
CA GLN A 158 -8.35 20.73 1.96
C GLN A 158 -7.29 19.77 1.40
N LEU A 159 -6.83 20.01 0.18
CA LEU A 159 -5.74 19.24 -0.43
C LEU A 159 -4.42 19.42 0.33
N VAL A 160 -4.08 20.67 0.67
CA VAL A 160 -2.88 21.02 1.43
C VAL A 160 -2.95 20.39 2.83
N GLU A 161 -4.10 20.48 3.51
CA GLU A 161 -4.30 19.90 4.83
C GLU A 161 -4.10 18.38 4.80
N ASN A 162 -4.65 17.67 3.82
CA ASN A 162 -4.45 16.24 3.66
C ASN A 162 -2.96 15.87 3.46
N ILE A 163 -2.20 16.71 2.75
CA ILE A 163 -0.75 16.49 2.58
C ILE A 163 -0.01 16.70 3.89
N LEU A 164 -0.35 17.74 4.66
CA LEU A 164 0.24 18.03 5.97
C LEU A 164 -0.06 16.92 6.97
N VAL A 165 -1.31 16.48 7.07
CA VAL A 165 -1.71 15.36 7.95
C VAL A 165 -0.95 14.09 7.57
N ALA A 166 -0.82 13.77 6.28
CA ALA A 166 -0.04 12.61 5.84
C ALA A 166 1.46 12.73 6.17
N ALA A 167 2.02 13.94 6.14
CA ALA A 167 3.40 14.18 6.56
C ALA A 167 3.59 14.08 8.09
N GLN A 168 2.63 14.55 8.87
CA GLN A 168 2.62 14.40 10.33
C GLN A 168 2.52 12.93 10.75
N ILE A 169 1.69 12.14 10.05
CA ILE A 169 1.58 10.70 10.24
C ILE A 169 2.93 10.01 10.02
N ASP A 170 3.64 10.33 8.93
CA ASP A 170 4.94 9.74 8.62
C ASP A 170 6.02 10.06 9.68
N ASN A 171 5.94 11.25 10.28
CA ASN A 171 6.87 11.70 11.31
C ASN A 171 6.43 11.33 12.73
N HIS A 172 5.34 10.59 12.91
CA HIS A 172 4.74 10.28 14.22
C HIS A 172 4.45 11.53 15.08
N ALA A 173 4.16 12.65 14.42
CA ALA A 173 3.95 13.94 15.06
C ALA A 173 2.46 14.31 15.25
N LEU A 174 1.54 13.48 14.75
CA LEU A 174 0.11 13.73 14.88
C LEU A 174 -0.34 13.45 16.31
N LEU A 175 -0.79 14.50 17.02
CA LEU A 175 -1.34 14.39 18.37
C LEU A 175 -2.86 14.24 18.26
N ILE A 176 -3.42 13.19 18.86
CA ILE A 176 -4.85 12.90 18.91
C ILE A 176 -5.34 13.09 20.33
N GLN A 177 -6.28 14.02 20.53
CA GLN A 177 -6.86 14.35 21.82
C GLN A 177 -8.30 13.77 21.89
N LYS A 178 -8.44 12.63 22.56
CA LYS A 178 -9.72 11.93 22.68
C LYS A 178 -10.52 12.46 23.86
N GLU A 179 -11.77 12.80 23.60
CA GLU A 179 -12.77 13.17 24.61
C GLU A 179 -13.97 12.24 24.47
N ASN A 180 -14.58 11.87 25.61
CA ASN A 180 -15.81 11.07 25.59
C ASN A 180 -16.98 11.96 25.18
N ARG A 181 -17.55 11.72 23.98
CA ARG A 181 -18.63 12.54 23.39
C ARG A 181 -19.73 11.65 22.80
N ASN A 182 -20.91 12.22 22.66
CA ASN A 182 -22.02 11.58 21.96
C ASN A 182 -21.70 11.48 20.45
N LEU A 183 -21.41 10.27 19.97
CA LEU A 183 -21.10 10.01 18.57
C LEU A 183 -22.34 10.11 17.67
N SER A 184 -23.54 9.82 18.23
CA SER A 184 -24.82 9.92 17.50
C SER A 184 -25.09 11.35 17.07
N ASP A 185 -24.98 12.30 17.99
CA ASP A 185 -25.16 13.73 17.72
C ASP A 185 -24.11 14.26 16.78
N PHE A 186 -22.83 13.91 17.04
CA PHE A 186 -21.70 14.33 16.21
C PHE A 186 -21.83 13.83 14.76
N LEU A 187 -22.21 12.57 14.56
CA LEU A 187 -22.40 12.01 13.22
C LEU A 187 -23.55 12.71 12.48
N SER A 188 -24.65 12.97 13.19
CA SER A 188 -25.83 13.66 12.64
C SER A 188 -25.48 15.09 12.18
N GLU A 189 -24.67 15.82 12.97
CA GLU A 189 -24.16 17.16 12.63
C GLU A 189 -23.31 17.12 11.36
N VAL A 190 -22.34 16.20 11.28
CA VAL A 190 -21.45 16.06 10.10
C VAL A 190 -22.24 15.70 8.84
N LEU A 191 -23.25 14.83 8.95
CA LEU A 191 -24.09 14.46 7.80
C LEU A 191 -24.96 15.63 7.33
N LEU A 192 -25.50 16.44 8.26
CA LEU A 192 -26.27 17.64 7.91
C LEU A 192 -25.42 18.62 7.13
N GLU A 193 -24.24 18.98 7.65
CA GLU A 193 -23.32 19.89 6.99
C GLU A 193 -22.88 19.38 5.61
N PHE A 194 -22.64 18.07 5.48
CA PHE A 194 -22.24 17.45 4.23
C PHE A 194 -23.38 17.51 3.20
N ASN A 195 -24.62 17.24 3.62
CA ASN A 195 -25.80 17.32 2.76
C ASN A 195 -26.00 18.75 2.22
N GLU A 196 -25.86 19.76 3.08
CA GLU A 196 -25.94 21.17 2.69
C GLU A 196 -24.83 21.55 1.71
N LYS A 197 -23.58 21.22 2.03
CA LYS A 197 -22.40 21.53 1.22
C LYS A 197 -22.48 20.98 -0.22
N TYR A 198 -22.95 19.74 -0.36
CA TYR A 198 -22.97 19.05 -1.65
C TYR A 198 -24.36 19.00 -2.30
N SER A 199 -25.39 19.58 -1.66
CA SER A 199 -26.80 19.56 -2.12
C SER A 199 -27.29 18.14 -2.44
N ILE A 200 -26.99 17.19 -1.55
CA ILE A 200 -27.40 15.78 -1.64
C ILE A 200 -28.18 15.38 -0.39
N THR A 201 -28.80 14.20 -0.42
CA THR A 201 -29.44 13.61 0.76
C THR A 201 -28.83 12.26 1.03
N ILE A 202 -28.07 12.15 2.13
CA ILE A 202 -27.53 10.89 2.62
C ILE A 202 -28.61 10.19 3.45
N GLN A 203 -28.89 8.93 3.13
CA GLN A 203 -29.74 8.09 3.96
C GLN A 203 -28.97 7.65 5.21
N SER A 204 -29.55 7.73 6.38
CA SER A 204 -28.86 7.36 7.62
C SER A 204 -29.75 6.61 8.60
N GLU A 205 -29.15 5.66 9.31
CA GLU A 205 -29.72 4.92 10.44
C GLU A 205 -28.75 5.07 11.61
N ILE A 206 -29.05 6.02 12.51
CA ILE A 206 -28.16 6.38 13.61
C ILE A 206 -28.79 5.92 14.92
N GLY A 207 -28.12 5.01 15.62
CA GLY A 207 -28.49 4.59 16.97
C GLY A 207 -28.40 5.77 17.96
N ASN A 208 -29.29 5.86 18.91
CA ASN A 208 -29.36 6.95 19.89
C ASN A 208 -28.32 6.75 21.02
N ASP A 209 -27.82 7.84 21.57
CA ASP A 209 -27.03 7.88 22.81
C ASP A 209 -25.79 6.96 22.81
N ILE A 210 -25.09 6.88 21.66
CA ILE A 210 -23.86 6.13 21.54
C ILE A 210 -22.67 7.04 21.86
N PHE A 211 -21.96 6.74 22.96
CA PHE A 211 -20.80 7.50 23.41
C PHE A 211 -19.50 6.77 23.05
N LEU A 212 -18.52 7.53 22.58
CA LEU A 212 -17.17 7.05 22.25
C LEU A 212 -16.13 8.10 22.68
N ALA A 213 -14.95 7.65 23.08
CA ALA A 213 -13.79 8.53 23.28
C ALA A 213 -13.09 8.76 21.96
N PHE A 214 -13.24 9.95 21.36
CA PHE A 214 -12.65 10.30 20.09
C PHE A 214 -12.22 11.76 20.00
N ASP A 215 -11.28 12.05 19.09
CA ASP A 215 -10.91 13.40 18.68
C ASP A 215 -11.84 13.88 17.58
N SER A 216 -12.57 14.97 17.83
CA SER A 216 -13.60 15.47 16.91
C SER A 216 -13.05 15.88 15.54
N ILE A 217 -11.86 16.47 15.49
CA ILE A 217 -11.23 16.91 14.24
C ILE A 217 -10.81 15.68 13.41
N ALA A 218 -10.15 14.73 14.07
CA ALA A 218 -9.73 13.49 13.44
C ALA A 218 -10.92 12.64 12.96
N PHE A 219 -11.98 12.53 13.78
CA PHE A 219 -13.15 11.75 13.43
C PHE A 219 -13.97 12.39 12.31
N ARG A 220 -14.07 13.73 12.30
CA ARG A 220 -14.65 14.49 11.17
C ARG A 220 -13.86 14.23 9.88
N SER A 221 -12.52 14.23 9.95
CA SER A 221 -11.67 13.89 8.80
C SER A 221 -11.93 12.48 8.28
N ILE A 222 -12.11 11.48 9.17
CA ILE A 222 -12.48 10.11 8.79
C ILE A 222 -13.79 10.12 7.99
N LEU A 223 -14.84 10.70 8.55
CA LEU A 223 -16.18 10.71 7.95
C LEU A 223 -16.19 11.43 6.60
N VAL A 224 -15.63 12.64 6.54
CA VAL A 224 -15.59 13.45 5.31
C VAL A 224 -14.84 12.72 4.21
N ASN A 225 -13.68 12.11 4.49
CA ASN A 225 -12.92 11.33 3.50
C ASN A 225 -13.73 10.12 2.97
N LEU A 226 -14.48 9.42 3.82
CA LEU A 226 -15.31 8.30 3.39
C LEU A 226 -16.51 8.77 2.57
N LEU A 227 -17.17 9.84 2.97
CA LEU A 227 -18.32 10.42 2.27
C LEU A 227 -17.91 11.03 0.91
N GLU A 228 -16.79 11.74 0.85
CA GLU A 228 -16.24 12.26 -0.42
C GLU A 228 -15.83 11.14 -1.38
N ASN A 229 -15.30 10.04 -0.86
CA ASN A 229 -15.03 8.85 -1.68
C ASN A 229 -16.32 8.24 -2.21
N ALA A 230 -17.33 8.05 -1.36
CA ALA A 230 -18.65 7.55 -1.77
C ALA A 230 -19.27 8.43 -2.85
N LEU A 231 -19.23 9.76 -2.70
CA LEU A 231 -19.72 10.71 -3.69
C LEU A 231 -18.94 10.65 -5.01
N LYS A 232 -17.64 10.61 -4.93
CA LYS A 232 -16.72 10.63 -6.08
C LYS A 232 -16.82 9.39 -6.96
N TYR A 233 -17.01 8.22 -6.35
CA TYR A 233 -17.07 6.93 -7.06
C TYR A 233 -18.49 6.45 -7.34
N SER A 234 -19.51 7.21 -6.91
CA SER A 234 -20.90 7.00 -7.29
C SER A 234 -21.18 7.46 -8.72
N ASN A 235 -22.20 6.89 -9.30
CA ASN A 235 -22.76 7.32 -10.59
C ASN A 235 -23.47 8.69 -10.46
N SER A 236 -24.13 9.16 -11.52
CA SER A 236 -24.78 10.47 -11.62
C SER A 236 -25.82 10.78 -10.52
N ALA A 237 -26.35 9.76 -9.83
CA ALA A 237 -27.20 9.92 -8.64
C ALA A 237 -26.54 9.16 -7.47
N PRO A 238 -25.80 9.87 -6.58
CA PRO A 238 -25.12 9.21 -5.48
C PRO A 238 -26.12 8.66 -4.46
N GLU A 239 -26.13 7.35 -4.26
CA GLU A 239 -26.86 6.67 -3.20
C GLU A 239 -25.86 6.29 -2.10
N ILE A 240 -25.86 7.06 -1.02
CA ILE A 240 -24.98 6.87 0.14
C ILE A 240 -25.84 6.54 1.34
N PHE A 241 -25.47 5.49 2.07
CA PHE A 241 -26.12 5.07 3.29
C PHE A 241 -25.12 5.02 4.44
N VAL A 242 -25.44 5.69 5.56
CA VAL A 242 -24.60 5.72 6.76
C VAL A 242 -25.33 5.07 7.91
N LYS A 243 -24.67 4.13 8.60
CA LYS A 243 -25.26 3.46 9.76
C LYS A 243 -24.31 3.55 10.95
N LEU A 244 -24.89 3.89 12.13
CA LEU A 244 -24.23 3.84 13.43
C LEU A 244 -25.01 2.91 14.34
N TRP A 245 -24.35 1.91 14.91
CA TRP A 245 -24.95 1.01 15.90
C TRP A 245 -23.94 0.60 16.96
N SER A 246 -24.45 0.20 18.10
CA SER A 246 -23.65 -0.37 19.19
C SER A 246 -24.04 -1.83 19.39
N SER A 247 -23.05 -2.66 19.67
CA SER A 247 -23.23 -4.02 20.18
C SER A 247 -22.63 -4.12 21.58
N SER A 248 -22.77 -5.27 22.25
CA SER A 248 -22.28 -5.48 23.63
C SER A 248 -20.77 -5.24 23.79
N SER A 249 -19.97 -5.29 22.72
CA SER A 249 -18.51 -5.18 22.79
C SER A 249 -17.90 -4.19 21.81
N SER A 250 -18.70 -3.56 20.95
CA SER A 250 -18.16 -2.65 19.92
C SER A 250 -19.19 -1.63 19.45
N ILE A 251 -18.68 -0.47 19.04
CA ILE A 251 -19.41 0.56 18.31
C ILE A 251 -18.98 0.49 16.85
N CYS A 252 -19.95 0.46 15.95
CA CYS A 252 -19.71 0.33 14.53
C CYS A 252 -20.32 1.51 13.76
N VAL A 253 -19.53 2.05 12.83
CA VAL A 253 -19.99 3.04 11.84
C VAL A 253 -19.76 2.46 10.45
N SER A 254 -20.78 2.47 9.60
CA SER A 254 -20.59 2.06 8.21
C SER A 254 -21.01 3.15 7.24
N VAL A 255 -20.23 3.29 6.16
CA VAL A 255 -20.53 4.14 5.01
C VAL A 255 -20.63 3.24 3.79
N ALA A 256 -21.81 3.13 3.21
CA ALA A 256 -22.09 2.30 2.04
C ALA A 256 -22.39 3.19 0.83
N ASP A 257 -21.81 2.85 -0.32
CA ASP A 257 -22.08 3.47 -1.62
C ASP A 257 -22.58 2.44 -2.63
N LYS A 258 -23.24 2.91 -3.70
CA LYS A 258 -23.61 2.13 -4.88
C LYS A 258 -22.76 2.53 -6.08
N GLY A 259 -21.48 2.77 -5.87
CA GLY A 259 -20.52 3.17 -6.88
C GLY A 259 -19.95 2.01 -7.70
N ILE A 260 -18.76 2.25 -8.25
CA ILE A 260 -18.05 1.25 -9.09
C ILE A 260 -17.57 0.02 -8.30
N GLY A 261 -17.47 0.12 -6.96
CA GLY A 261 -16.91 -0.91 -6.09
C GLY A 261 -15.39 -0.97 -6.11
N ILE A 262 -14.83 -1.89 -5.30
CA ILE A 262 -13.39 -2.14 -5.18
C ILE A 262 -13.16 -3.64 -5.38
N GLU A 263 -12.21 -4.00 -6.26
CA GLU A 263 -11.85 -5.40 -6.50
C GLU A 263 -11.19 -6.04 -5.26
N ASP A 264 -11.40 -7.35 -5.06
CA ASP A 264 -10.99 -8.03 -3.83
C ASP A 264 -9.47 -7.98 -3.59
N ASP A 265 -8.67 -8.02 -4.63
CA ASP A 265 -7.20 -7.92 -4.57
C ASP A 265 -6.72 -6.47 -4.25
N GLU A 266 -7.56 -5.47 -4.45
CA GLU A 266 -7.28 -4.07 -4.14
C GLU A 266 -7.74 -3.65 -2.74
N LYS A 267 -8.68 -4.35 -2.09
CA LYS A 267 -9.27 -3.98 -0.79
C LYS A 267 -8.25 -3.75 0.32
N ILE A 268 -7.15 -4.49 0.33
CA ILE A 268 -6.06 -4.28 1.29
C ILE A 268 -5.19 -3.09 0.89
N ARG A 269 -5.00 -2.90 -0.41
CA ARG A 269 -4.07 -1.93 -0.97
C ARG A 269 -4.62 -0.51 -1.03
N VAL A 270 -5.94 -0.32 -1.05
CA VAL A 270 -6.56 1.01 -1.11
C VAL A 270 -6.23 1.88 0.11
N PHE A 271 -5.76 1.28 1.19
CA PHE A 271 -5.26 1.97 2.38
C PHE A 271 -3.75 2.27 2.32
N GLU A 272 -3.03 1.77 1.31
CA GLU A 272 -1.62 2.13 1.13
C GLU A 272 -1.50 3.60 0.71
N LYS A 273 -0.50 4.28 1.25
CA LYS A 273 -0.21 5.66 0.90
C LYS A 273 0.02 5.81 -0.61
N PHE A 274 -0.65 6.80 -1.22
CA PHE A 274 -0.58 7.11 -2.66
C PHE A 274 -1.18 6.04 -3.58
N PHE A 275 -1.85 5.04 -3.02
CA PHE A 275 -2.49 4.01 -3.84
C PHE A 275 -3.72 4.59 -4.56
N ARG A 276 -3.87 4.21 -5.81
CA ARG A 276 -5.04 4.53 -6.66
C ARG A 276 -5.30 3.32 -7.57
N SER A 277 -6.57 2.93 -7.68
CA SER A 277 -7.01 1.87 -8.59
C SER A 277 -6.87 2.30 -10.05
N GLY A 278 -6.60 1.33 -10.96
CA GLY A 278 -6.50 1.54 -12.40
C GLY A 278 -5.15 2.05 -12.91
N ASN A 279 -4.95 2.00 -14.24
CA ASN A 279 -3.75 2.48 -14.93
C ASN A 279 -3.74 4.01 -15.04
N GLU A 280 -2.55 4.63 -14.97
CA GLU A 280 -2.36 6.08 -15.04
C GLU A 280 -2.94 6.73 -16.29
N GLU A 281 -2.88 6.04 -17.44
CA GLU A 281 -3.32 6.55 -18.74
C GLU A 281 -4.85 6.55 -18.91
N THR A 282 -5.58 5.75 -18.10
CA THR A 282 -7.05 5.59 -18.18
C THR A 282 -7.80 6.22 -17.00
N ARG A 283 -7.09 6.86 -16.08
CA ARG A 283 -7.67 7.41 -14.83
C ARG A 283 -8.54 8.63 -15.08
N GLN A 284 -9.85 8.45 -15.02
CA GLN A 284 -10.83 9.55 -15.07
C GLN A 284 -11.05 10.23 -13.71
N SER A 285 -10.74 9.58 -12.58
CA SER A 285 -11.01 10.10 -11.25
C SER A 285 -9.84 10.93 -10.68
N LYS A 286 -10.12 12.17 -10.26
CA LYS A 286 -9.16 13.07 -9.57
C LYS A 286 -8.87 12.57 -8.16
N GLY A 287 -7.68 12.83 -7.60
CA GLY A 287 -7.33 12.57 -6.19
C GLY A 287 -5.89 12.15 -5.95
N THR A 288 -5.41 12.34 -4.73
CA THR A 288 -4.01 12.14 -4.31
C THR A 288 -3.69 10.72 -3.83
N GLY A 289 -4.70 9.92 -3.48
CA GLY A 289 -4.52 8.61 -2.84
C GLY A 289 -4.09 8.72 -1.36
N LEU A 290 -4.39 9.84 -0.70
CA LEU A 290 -4.09 10.06 0.72
C LEU A 290 -5.30 9.80 1.63
N GLY A 291 -6.53 10.01 1.15
CA GLY A 291 -7.72 10.01 2.00
C GLY A 291 -7.90 8.70 2.79
N LEU A 292 -7.91 7.54 2.13
CA LEU A 292 -8.08 6.24 2.81
C LEU A 292 -6.85 5.86 3.66
N TYR A 293 -5.66 6.28 3.31
CA TYR A 293 -4.47 6.14 4.16
C TYR A 293 -4.63 6.90 5.48
N ILE A 294 -5.08 8.17 5.42
CA ILE A 294 -5.38 8.99 6.60
C ILE A 294 -6.49 8.35 7.43
N VAL A 295 -7.58 7.93 6.79
CA VAL A 295 -8.69 7.25 7.48
C VAL A 295 -8.20 6.05 8.27
N LYS A 296 -7.45 5.14 7.65
CA LYS A 296 -6.93 3.96 8.32
C LYS A 296 -6.06 4.33 9.53
N TYR A 297 -5.14 5.26 9.37
CA TYR A 297 -4.27 5.71 10.46
C TYR A 297 -5.08 6.28 11.63
N LEU A 298 -6.03 7.17 11.34
CA LEU A 298 -6.85 7.80 12.36
C LEU A 298 -7.73 6.78 13.09
N VAL A 299 -8.34 5.83 12.39
CA VAL A 299 -9.13 4.74 12.99
C VAL A 299 -8.28 3.86 13.90
N GLU A 300 -7.10 3.44 13.45
CA GLU A 300 -6.17 2.64 14.27
C GLU A 300 -5.72 3.39 15.53
N HIS A 301 -5.49 4.70 15.46
CA HIS A 301 -5.14 5.53 16.62
C HIS A 301 -6.31 5.77 17.56
N HIS A 302 -7.56 5.60 17.09
CA HIS A 302 -8.74 5.52 17.94
C HIS A 302 -9.01 4.10 18.47
N GLN A 303 -8.03 3.17 18.35
CA GLN A 303 -8.17 1.76 18.76
C GLN A 303 -9.30 1.03 18.03
N GLY A 304 -9.61 1.50 16.82
CA GLY A 304 -10.59 0.90 15.93
C GLY A 304 -9.94 0.07 14.83
N ASN A 305 -10.77 -0.62 14.09
CA ASN A 305 -10.41 -1.33 12.87
C ASN A 305 -11.29 -0.85 11.72
N ILE A 306 -10.75 -0.81 10.51
CA ILE A 306 -11.49 -0.50 9.29
C ILE A 306 -11.47 -1.69 8.35
N SER A 307 -12.62 -2.04 7.80
CA SER A 307 -12.77 -3.10 6.80
C SER A 307 -13.58 -2.63 5.61
N ILE A 308 -13.43 -3.32 4.47
CA ILE A 308 -14.18 -3.04 3.25
C ILE A 308 -14.89 -4.31 2.81
N ARG A 309 -16.20 -4.18 2.55
CA ARG A 309 -17.01 -5.22 1.93
C ARG A 309 -17.61 -4.72 0.62
N SER A 310 -17.88 -5.64 -0.30
CA SER A 310 -18.61 -5.31 -1.53
C SER A 310 -20.09 -5.08 -1.20
N ASN A 311 -20.67 -4.06 -1.82
CA ASN A 311 -22.11 -3.77 -1.71
C ASN A 311 -22.89 -4.45 -2.84
N THR A 312 -24.20 -4.68 -2.64
CA THR A 312 -25.09 -5.33 -3.60
C THR A 312 -26.05 -4.30 -4.20
N PRO A 313 -26.26 -4.25 -5.52
CA PRO A 313 -25.67 -5.11 -6.57
C PRO A 313 -24.23 -4.73 -6.95
N LYS A 314 -23.78 -3.51 -6.62
CA LYS A 314 -22.43 -3.00 -6.87
C LYS A 314 -22.14 -1.84 -5.91
N GLY A 315 -20.87 -1.62 -5.55
CA GLY A 315 -20.46 -0.56 -4.64
C GLY A 315 -19.55 -1.07 -3.53
N SER A 316 -19.29 -0.23 -2.53
CA SER A 316 -18.43 -0.56 -1.40
C SER A 316 -19.12 -0.22 -0.08
N ILE A 317 -18.79 -0.99 0.96
CA ILE A 317 -19.18 -0.71 2.35
C ILE A 317 -17.90 -0.60 3.15
N PHE A 318 -17.60 0.59 3.65
CA PHE A 318 -16.54 0.83 4.61
C PHE A 318 -17.12 0.69 6.00
N GLU A 319 -16.58 -0.18 6.83
CA GLU A 319 -17.01 -0.43 8.18
C GLU A 319 -15.89 -0.14 9.17
N LEU A 320 -16.17 0.78 10.11
CA LEU A 320 -15.32 1.16 11.22
C LEU A 320 -15.84 0.45 12.46
N GLN A 321 -14.98 -0.22 13.20
CA GLN A 321 -15.29 -0.91 14.44
C GLN A 321 -14.38 -0.43 15.56
N PHE A 322 -14.98 0.05 16.66
CA PHE A 322 -14.27 0.50 17.87
C PHE A 322 -14.68 -0.41 19.04
N ILE A 323 -13.68 -0.93 19.74
CA ILE A 323 -13.92 -1.83 20.89
C ILE A 323 -14.34 -0.96 22.07
N THR A 324 -15.51 -1.27 22.64
CA THR A 324 -15.93 -0.68 23.91
C THR A 324 -15.37 -1.55 25.03
N ASN A 325 -14.37 -1.05 25.74
CA ASN A 325 -14.02 -1.62 27.04
C ASN A 325 -15.20 -1.32 27.98
N THR A 326 -16.13 -2.25 28.12
CA THR A 326 -17.09 -2.24 29.23
C THR A 326 -16.25 -2.32 30.51
N LEU A 327 -16.07 -1.17 31.20
CA LEU A 327 -15.65 -1.12 32.58
C LEU A 327 -16.73 -1.77 33.48
#